data_530b6b0e22e8ebe9f41761f95ac4b96c
#
_entry.id   530b6b0e22e8ebe9f41761f95ac4b96c
#
_cell.length_a   1.000
_cell.length_b   1.000
_cell.length_c   1.000
_cell.angle_alpha   90.00
_cell.angle_beta   90.00
_cell.angle_gamma   90.00
#
_symmetry.space_group_name_H-M   'P 1'
#
loop_
_entity.id
_entity.type
_entity.pdbx_description
1 polymer ?
#
loop_
_entity_poly.entity_id
_entity_poly.type
_entity_poly.pdbx_seq_one_letter_code
_entity_poly.pdbx_strand_id
1 'polypeptide(L)'
;MDYPIEASCQCGQVSYKLFTAPKKVIACHCQECQKLSTAPFSVTAMVPADAIEFSGEMNKWGRVAASGNQNDGYSCSTCGNRIYQINPAQPELIKLKLKPVGLKNDALFEPQAHVWVSEKLSWVVLPEGVPAFDKQV
;
A
#
# COMPACT_ATOMS: atom_id res chain seq x y z
N MET A 1 21.04 0.34 -3.78
CA MET A 1 20.02 -0.59 -3.31
C MET A 1 20.06 -1.85 -4.14
N ASP A 2 20.15 -2.99 -3.50
CA ASP A 2 20.24 -4.27 -4.19
C ASP A 2 18.85 -4.83 -4.49
N TYR A 3 18.60 -5.10 -5.75
CA TYR A 3 17.36 -5.71 -6.20
C TYR A 3 17.60 -7.17 -6.58
N PRO A 4 16.59 -8.05 -6.47
CA PRO A 4 15.25 -7.73 -5.98
C PRO A 4 15.20 -7.53 -4.47
N ILE A 5 14.23 -6.72 -4.02
CA ILE A 5 13.85 -6.63 -2.62
C ILE A 5 12.80 -7.71 -2.35
N GLU A 6 13.00 -8.50 -1.32
CA GLU A 6 12.08 -9.59 -0.98
C GLU A 6 11.33 -9.26 0.31
N ALA A 7 10.08 -9.65 0.37
CA ALA A 7 9.25 -9.50 1.56
C ALA A 7 8.25 -10.66 1.66
N SER A 8 7.73 -10.89 2.85
CA SER A 8 6.71 -11.91 3.08
C SER A 8 5.70 -11.44 4.10
N CYS A 9 4.52 -12.05 4.12
CA CYS A 9 3.52 -11.84 5.14
C CYS A 9 3.95 -12.47 6.48
N GLN A 10 3.17 -12.23 7.53
CA GLN A 10 3.53 -12.70 8.88
C GLN A 10 3.71 -14.21 8.97
N CYS A 11 2.89 -15.01 8.29
CA CYS A 11 3.04 -16.47 8.32
C CYS A 11 4.00 -17.02 7.28
N GLY A 12 4.45 -16.19 6.34
CA GLY A 12 5.39 -16.58 5.29
C GLY A 12 4.76 -17.20 4.05
N GLN A 13 3.45 -17.48 4.04
CA GLN A 13 2.79 -18.09 2.89
C GLN A 13 2.86 -17.23 1.64
N VAL A 14 2.64 -15.92 1.79
CA VAL A 14 2.71 -14.97 0.68
C VAL A 14 4.04 -14.25 0.73
N SER A 15 4.69 -14.18 -0.42
CA SER A 15 5.95 -13.45 -0.57
C SER A 15 5.95 -12.70 -1.89
N TYR A 16 6.87 -11.77 -2.04
CA TYR A 16 7.07 -11.11 -3.33
C TYR A 16 8.53 -10.73 -3.52
N LYS A 17 8.87 -10.49 -4.80
CA LYS A 17 10.14 -9.90 -5.21
C LYS A 17 9.83 -8.60 -5.94
N LEU A 18 10.45 -7.52 -5.49
CA LEU A 18 10.31 -6.19 -6.08
C LEU A 18 11.60 -5.84 -6.80
N PHE A 19 11.50 -5.55 -8.09
CA PHE A 19 12.68 -5.38 -8.96
C PHE A 19 13.07 -3.92 -9.21
N THR A 20 12.23 -2.96 -8.84
CA THR A 20 12.55 -1.52 -8.95
C THR A 20 11.99 -0.77 -7.75
N ALA A 21 12.47 0.46 -7.54
CA ALA A 21 11.88 1.33 -6.53
C ALA A 21 10.41 1.64 -6.86
N PRO A 22 9.57 1.89 -5.85
CA PRO A 22 8.20 2.36 -6.10
C PRO A 22 8.22 3.67 -6.88
N LYS A 23 7.23 3.87 -7.74
CA LYS A 23 7.07 5.15 -8.45
C LYS A 23 6.68 6.27 -7.51
N LYS A 24 5.87 5.93 -6.49
CA LYS A 24 5.31 6.91 -5.56
C LYS A 24 4.87 6.17 -4.31
N VAL A 25 5.02 6.83 -3.16
CA VAL A 25 4.54 6.31 -1.88
C VAL A 25 3.64 7.36 -1.25
N ILE A 26 2.43 6.96 -0.86
CA ILE A 26 1.40 7.87 -0.35
C ILE A 26 0.84 7.33 0.96
N ALA A 27 0.65 8.22 1.94
CA ALA A 27 -0.12 7.93 3.14
C ALA A 27 -1.56 8.43 2.95
N CYS A 28 -2.54 7.56 3.16
CA CYS A 28 -3.95 7.89 3.02
C CYS A 28 -4.65 7.81 4.38
N HIS A 29 -5.30 8.91 4.76
CA HIS A 29 -5.96 9.05 6.05
C HIS A 29 -7.48 8.81 6.00
N CYS A 30 -8.03 8.39 4.85
CA CYS A 30 -9.45 8.15 4.74
C CYS A 30 -9.92 7.03 5.68
N GLN A 31 -11.18 7.07 6.06
CA GLN A 31 -11.72 6.10 7.01
C GLN A 31 -11.60 4.66 6.51
N GLU A 32 -11.76 4.43 5.20
CA GLU A 32 -11.58 3.10 4.63
C GLU A 32 -10.13 2.60 4.77
N CYS A 33 -9.16 3.49 4.57
CA CYS A 33 -7.75 3.17 4.78
C CYS A 33 -7.44 2.89 6.26
N GLN A 34 -8.08 3.62 7.17
CA GLN A 34 -7.94 3.35 8.60
C GLN A 34 -8.45 1.95 8.94
N LYS A 35 -9.56 1.52 8.35
CA LYS A 35 -10.11 0.17 8.55
C LYS A 35 -9.19 -0.90 7.98
N LEU A 36 -8.80 -0.78 6.72
CA LEU A 36 -8.03 -1.84 6.06
C LEU A 36 -6.64 -2.02 6.66
N SER A 37 -6.04 -0.95 7.16
CA SER A 37 -4.71 -1.00 7.78
C SER A 37 -4.77 -1.24 9.28
N THR A 38 -5.97 -1.11 9.90
CA THR A 38 -6.13 -1.12 11.36
C THR A 38 -5.15 -0.18 12.04
N ALA A 39 -4.99 1.01 11.46
CA ALA A 39 -4.00 2.01 11.84
C ALA A 39 -4.53 3.42 11.53
N PRO A 40 -3.86 4.47 11.99
CA PRO A 40 -4.31 5.84 11.72
C PRO A 40 -4.37 6.20 10.24
N PHE A 41 -3.57 5.53 9.41
CA PHE A 41 -3.56 5.71 7.95
C PHE A 41 -2.92 4.49 7.30
N SER A 42 -3.11 4.34 6.00
CA SER A 42 -2.41 3.32 5.23
C SER A 42 -1.26 3.95 4.46
N VAL A 43 -0.19 3.20 4.26
CA VAL A 43 0.92 3.59 3.38
C VAL A 43 0.88 2.70 2.16
N THR A 44 0.78 3.32 0.99
CA THR A 44 0.67 2.63 -0.28
C THR A 44 1.87 2.95 -1.16
N ALA A 45 2.58 1.92 -1.59
CA ALA A 45 3.64 2.06 -2.58
C ALA A 45 3.09 1.72 -3.95
N MET A 46 3.14 2.68 -4.87
CA MET A 46 2.67 2.49 -6.26
C MET A 46 3.77 1.81 -7.06
N VAL A 47 3.51 0.61 -7.54
CA VAL A 47 4.50 -0.25 -8.20
C VAL A 47 3.96 -0.71 -9.56
N PRO A 48 4.76 -0.64 -10.64
CA PRO A 48 4.36 -1.24 -11.90
C PRO A 48 4.17 -2.75 -11.72
N ALA A 49 3.11 -3.29 -12.31
CA ALA A 49 2.80 -4.71 -12.19
C ALA A 49 3.92 -5.61 -12.72
N ASP A 50 4.67 -5.15 -13.73
CA ASP A 50 5.79 -5.89 -14.30
C ASP A 50 7.08 -5.79 -13.47
N ALA A 51 7.07 -4.98 -12.41
CA ALA A 51 8.23 -4.81 -11.52
C ALA A 51 8.11 -5.60 -10.22
N ILE A 52 7.08 -6.43 -10.06
CA ILE A 52 6.86 -7.20 -8.84
C ILE A 52 6.30 -8.58 -9.17
N GLU A 53 6.76 -9.60 -8.46
CA GLU A 53 6.27 -10.98 -8.59
C GLU A 53 5.79 -11.47 -7.25
N PHE A 54 4.55 -11.95 -7.19
CA PHE A 54 3.93 -12.50 -5.98
C PHE A 54 3.91 -14.01 -6.02
N SER A 55 4.02 -14.63 -4.84
CA SER A 55 3.89 -16.07 -4.63
C SER A 55 3.01 -16.32 -3.42
N GLY A 56 2.22 -17.39 -3.47
CA GLY A 56 1.39 -17.80 -2.35
C GLY A 56 -0.08 -17.51 -2.57
N GLU A 57 -0.92 -18.28 -1.87
CA GLU A 57 -2.37 -18.17 -2.01
C GLU A 57 -2.93 -16.95 -1.28
N MET A 58 -3.78 -16.21 -1.98
CA MET A 58 -4.40 -15.00 -1.46
C MET A 58 -5.92 -15.05 -1.63
N ASN A 59 -6.63 -14.47 -0.66
CA ASN A 59 -8.06 -14.17 -0.79
C ASN A 59 -8.23 -12.80 -1.43
N LYS A 60 -9.32 -12.66 -2.20
CA LYS A 60 -9.67 -11.40 -2.83
C LYS A 60 -11.00 -10.88 -2.27
N TRP A 61 -11.04 -9.59 -1.96
CA TRP A 61 -12.27 -8.89 -1.63
C TRP A 61 -12.26 -7.53 -2.32
N GLY A 62 -13.33 -7.23 -3.04
CA GLY A 62 -13.41 -6.00 -3.79
C GLY A 62 -14.58 -5.13 -3.39
N ARG A 63 -14.44 -3.83 -3.63
CA ARG A 63 -15.49 -2.84 -3.42
C ARG A 63 -15.37 -1.73 -4.45
N VAL A 64 -16.44 -0.95 -4.61
CA VAL A 64 -16.40 0.27 -5.39
C VAL A 64 -15.99 1.41 -4.45
N ALA A 65 -14.89 2.10 -4.79
CA ALA A 65 -14.40 3.24 -4.01
C ALA A 65 -15.30 4.48 -4.23
N ALA A 66 -15.10 5.49 -3.39
CA ALA A 66 -15.83 6.77 -3.51
C ALA A 66 -15.62 7.43 -4.88
N SER A 67 -14.49 7.16 -5.53
CA SER A 67 -14.20 7.65 -6.88
C SER A 67 -15.04 6.97 -7.98
N GLY A 68 -15.76 5.89 -7.65
CA GLY A 68 -16.46 5.05 -8.61
C GLY A 68 -15.62 3.92 -9.19
N ASN A 69 -14.34 3.88 -8.87
CA ASN A 69 -13.44 2.83 -9.35
C ASN A 69 -13.56 1.57 -8.51
N GLN A 70 -13.46 0.41 -9.17
CA GLN A 70 -13.36 -0.87 -8.48
C GLN A 70 -11.99 -0.96 -7.79
N ASN A 71 -12.00 -1.42 -6.54
CA ASN A 71 -10.78 -1.60 -5.78
C ASN A 71 -10.77 -3.03 -5.21
N ASP A 72 -9.95 -3.90 -5.79
CA ASP A 72 -9.80 -5.27 -5.36
C ASP A 72 -8.61 -5.40 -4.42
N GLY A 73 -8.86 -5.93 -3.23
CA GLY A 73 -7.84 -6.13 -2.21
C GLY A 73 -7.47 -7.61 -2.08
N TYR A 74 -6.18 -7.87 -1.95
CA TYR A 74 -5.64 -9.21 -1.80
C TYR A 74 -4.96 -9.34 -0.45
N SER A 75 -5.25 -10.44 0.25
CA SER A 75 -4.68 -10.73 1.57
C SER A 75 -4.29 -12.20 1.64
N CYS A 76 -3.32 -12.51 2.50
CA CYS A 76 -2.91 -13.90 2.71
C CYS A 76 -4.08 -14.73 3.18
N SER A 77 -4.31 -15.88 2.52
CA SER A 77 -5.45 -16.76 2.87
C SER A 77 -5.27 -17.44 4.23
N THR A 78 -4.07 -17.43 4.79
CA THR A 78 -3.76 -18.07 6.09
C THR A 78 -3.71 -17.06 7.22
N CYS A 79 -2.88 -16.01 7.11
CA CYS A 79 -2.70 -15.05 8.22
C CYS A 79 -3.53 -13.77 8.09
N GLY A 80 -4.16 -13.54 6.94
CA GLY A 80 -5.00 -12.36 6.70
C GLY A 80 -4.25 -11.09 6.43
N ASN A 81 -2.91 -11.11 6.39
CA ASN A 81 -2.11 -9.92 6.13
C ASN A 81 -2.50 -9.32 4.78
N ARG A 82 -2.84 -8.03 4.75
CA ARG A 82 -3.15 -7.33 3.50
C ARG A 82 -1.88 -7.19 2.68
N ILE A 83 -1.95 -7.57 1.40
CA ILE A 83 -0.77 -7.59 0.53
C ILE A 83 -0.80 -6.40 -0.44
N TYR A 84 -1.82 -6.32 -1.29
CA TYR A 84 -1.93 -5.24 -2.26
C TYR A 84 -3.37 -5.00 -2.67
N GLN A 85 -3.59 -3.89 -3.35
CA GLN A 85 -4.86 -3.56 -4.00
C GLN A 85 -4.60 -3.25 -5.47
N ILE A 86 -5.63 -3.44 -6.28
CA ILE A 86 -5.56 -3.17 -7.70
C ILE A 86 -6.93 -2.69 -8.21
N ASN A 87 -6.92 -1.74 -9.14
CA ASN A 87 -8.08 -1.42 -9.95
C ASN A 87 -8.02 -2.29 -11.19
N PRO A 88 -8.95 -3.24 -11.40
CA PRO A 88 -8.89 -4.15 -12.54
C PRO A 88 -8.96 -3.43 -13.89
N ALA A 89 -9.43 -2.17 -13.92
CA ALA A 89 -9.39 -1.34 -15.12
C ALA A 89 -8.00 -0.75 -15.40
N GLN A 90 -7.09 -0.81 -14.42
CA GLN A 90 -5.70 -0.37 -14.52
C GLN A 90 -4.76 -1.46 -13.98
N PRO A 91 -4.72 -2.65 -14.64
CA PRO A 91 -3.99 -3.79 -14.08
C PRO A 91 -2.47 -3.62 -14.10
N GLU A 92 -1.97 -2.62 -14.79
CA GLU A 92 -0.53 -2.31 -14.85
C GLU A 92 0.01 -1.63 -13.58
N LEU A 93 -0.87 -1.21 -12.67
CA LEU A 93 -0.48 -0.52 -11.43
C LEU A 93 -0.89 -1.34 -10.20
N ILE A 94 0.10 -1.70 -9.39
CA ILE A 94 -0.10 -2.38 -8.11
C ILE A 94 -0.01 -1.35 -6.98
N LYS A 95 -1.01 -1.35 -6.10
CA LYS A 95 -1.01 -0.55 -4.87
C LYS A 95 -0.54 -1.45 -3.74
N LEU A 96 0.76 -1.46 -3.52
CA LEU A 96 1.40 -2.37 -2.57
C LEU A 96 1.16 -1.89 -1.14
N LYS A 97 0.52 -2.74 -0.32
CA LYS A 97 0.23 -2.47 1.09
C LYS A 97 1.25 -3.08 2.03
N LEU A 98 1.71 -4.28 1.74
CA LEU A 98 2.75 -4.94 2.51
C LEU A 98 4.11 -4.43 2.03
N LYS A 99 4.74 -3.55 2.82
CA LYS A 99 6.09 -3.07 2.52
C LYS A 99 7.11 -4.01 3.16
N PRO A 100 8.33 -4.05 2.61
CA PRO A 100 9.41 -4.79 3.26
C PRO A 100 9.71 -4.20 4.64
N VAL A 101 10.14 -5.04 5.57
CA VAL A 101 10.54 -4.61 6.90
C VAL A 101 12.02 -4.87 7.11
N GLY A 102 12.64 -4.11 7.99
CA GLY A 102 14.04 -4.32 8.35
C GLY A 102 15.05 -3.86 7.30
N LEU A 103 14.62 -3.07 6.31
CA LEU A 103 15.54 -2.52 5.32
C LEU A 103 16.40 -1.43 5.93
N LYS A 104 17.69 -1.39 5.58
CA LYS A 104 18.57 -0.29 5.96
C LYS A 104 18.12 1.01 5.29
N ASN A 105 17.71 0.96 4.03
CA ASN A 105 17.19 2.10 3.30
C ASN A 105 15.66 2.08 3.28
N ASP A 106 15.05 2.11 4.45
CA ASP A 106 13.59 2.11 4.57
C ASP A 106 12.95 3.42 4.09
N ALA A 107 13.73 4.49 3.96
CA ALA A 107 13.26 5.76 3.40
C ALA A 107 12.75 5.60 1.96
N LEU A 108 13.11 4.51 1.27
CA LEU A 108 12.57 4.17 -0.03
C LEU A 108 11.03 4.07 -0.01
N PHE A 109 10.46 3.73 1.14
CA PHE A 109 9.02 3.59 1.34
C PHE A 109 8.44 4.70 2.20
N GLU A 110 9.15 5.81 2.36
CA GLU A 110 8.65 6.99 3.07
C GLU A 110 7.57 7.68 2.24
N PRO A 111 6.42 8.03 2.84
CA PRO A 111 5.38 8.74 2.11
C PRO A 111 5.86 10.09 1.59
N GLN A 112 5.64 10.34 0.31
CA GLN A 112 5.98 11.61 -0.35
C GLN A 112 4.81 12.59 -0.30
N ALA A 113 3.62 12.12 0.07
CA ALA A 113 2.42 12.93 0.22
C ALA A 113 1.46 12.25 1.19
N HIS A 114 0.64 13.07 1.84
CA HIS A 114 -0.48 12.63 2.66
C HIS A 114 -1.77 13.07 1.99
N VAL A 115 -2.71 12.14 1.81
CA VAL A 115 -4.00 12.42 1.15
C VAL A 115 -5.14 12.10 2.11
N TRP A 116 -6.31 12.66 1.81
CA TRP A 116 -7.51 12.55 2.63
C TRP A 116 -7.28 13.01 4.07
N VAL A 117 -6.48 14.07 4.23
CA VAL A 117 -6.20 14.59 5.57
C VAL A 117 -7.43 15.23 6.21
N SER A 118 -8.49 15.51 5.42
CA SER A 118 -9.79 15.94 5.96
C SER A 118 -10.42 14.90 6.89
N GLU A 119 -10.03 13.61 6.74
CA GLU A 119 -10.52 12.51 7.59
C GLU A 119 -9.48 12.04 8.59
N LYS A 120 -8.34 12.72 8.67
CA LYS A 120 -7.24 12.40 9.57
C LYS A 120 -7.70 12.38 11.04
N LEU A 121 -7.20 11.42 11.80
CA LEU A 121 -7.40 11.44 13.26
C LEU A 121 -6.76 12.68 13.85
N SER A 122 -7.45 13.29 14.82
CA SER A 122 -7.06 14.59 15.37
C SER A 122 -5.66 14.61 16.03
N TRP A 123 -5.23 13.47 16.55
CA TRP A 123 -3.95 13.34 17.27
C TRP A 123 -2.78 13.00 16.35
N VAL A 124 -3.03 12.74 15.07
CA VAL A 124 -1.96 12.44 14.10
C VAL A 124 -1.32 13.76 13.66
N VAL A 125 -0.01 13.85 13.80
CA VAL A 125 0.77 15.01 13.37
C VAL A 125 1.38 14.74 12.02
N LEU A 126 1.10 15.62 11.05
CA LEU A 126 1.68 15.51 9.71
C LEU A 126 3.13 16.02 9.72
N PRO A 127 4.05 15.35 8.98
CA PRO A 127 5.43 15.83 8.89
C PRO A 127 5.50 17.19 8.19
N GLU A 128 6.40 18.05 8.67
CA GLU A 128 6.66 19.33 8.00
C GLU A 128 7.30 19.09 6.63
N GLY A 129 6.95 19.94 5.66
CA GLY A 129 7.55 19.92 4.34
C GLY A 129 7.06 18.81 3.42
N VAL A 130 6.14 17.96 3.89
CA VAL A 130 5.53 16.92 3.06
C VAL A 130 4.17 17.41 2.58
N PRO A 131 3.87 17.38 1.28
CA PRO A 131 2.57 17.79 0.76
C PRO A 131 1.42 17.04 1.40
N ALA A 132 0.37 17.78 1.74
CA ALA A 132 -0.85 17.22 2.34
C ALA A 132 -2.07 17.77 1.61
N PHE A 133 -3.01 16.89 1.30
CA PHE A 133 -4.20 17.20 0.50
C PHE A 133 -5.46 16.78 1.24
N ASP A 134 -6.49 17.63 1.24
CA ASP A 134 -7.75 17.33 1.91
C ASP A 134 -8.41 16.07 1.38
N LYS A 135 -8.30 15.82 0.08
CA LYS A 135 -8.81 14.62 -0.59
C LYS A 135 -7.70 13.99 -1.42
N GLN A 136 -8.05 13.39 -2.54
CA GLN A 136 -7.07 12.79 -3.46
C GLN A 136 -6.26 13.88 -4.17
N VAL A 137 -5.05 13.52 -4.53
CA VAL A 137 -4.18 14.38 -5.34
C VAL A 137 -4.69 14.44 -6.77
#